data_791e90f473e5f6298c3f9934cbd8ab7b
#
_entry.id   791e90f473e5f6298c3f9934cbd8ab7b
#
_cell.length_a   1.000
_cell.length_b   1.000
_cell.length_c   1.000
_cell.angle_alpha   90.00
_cell.angle_beta   90.00
_cell.angle_gamma   90.00
#
_symmetry.space_group_name_H-M   'P 1'
#
loop_
_entity.id
_entity.type
_entity.pdbx_description
1 polymer ?
#
loop_
_entity_poly.entity_id
_entity_poly.type
_entity_poly.pdbx_seq_one_letter_code
_entity_poly.pdbx_strand_id
1 'polypeptide(L)'
;MKGLTLAAGSLLLGLATLNASAAPQALSEAQWPFTATPRATLDAPWAIAFLPDGTALVTEKGGVLKHLNVQTGKAQDISVVPKVVAAGQGGLGDVILHPQYASNGLIYLSYAEAGEDGTQGAAVARAKLTLKQDGSGSLGDLKVIWRQTPKVTGNGHYGHRMRFGPDGKLWITSGERQKFTPAQDMSGNLGKLIRLNDDGSTPADNPFAQQGGVAAQVWSLGHRNPLGIAFDAQGRLWEQEMGPQGGDELNLIQRGGNYGYPEVSNGDHYGGKPIPDHATRPEFIPPKITWTPVISPAGLMIYAGDRFPAWKGNAFIGGLSSKALVRIELKGEEAREVERYAMGTRIRDVEEGPNGSLWVLEDGAKARLLELQPK
;
A
#
# COMPACT_ATOMS: atom_id res chain seq x y z
N MET A 1 36.11 45.19 49.97
CA MET A 1 36.11 43.80 49.59
C MET A 1 34.64 43.37 49.44
N LYS A 2 34.12 43.29 48.23
CA LYS A 2 32.74 42.85 47.97
C LYS A 2 32.82 41.46 47.33
N GLY A 3 32.28 40.44 48.04
CA GLY A 3 32.23 39.09 47.55
C GLY A 3 31.14 38.91 46.48
N LEU A 4 31.53 38.31 45.37
CA LEU A 4 30.63 37.89 44.30
C LEU A 4 30.22 36.45 44.52
N THR A 5 28.94 36.21 44.75
CA THR A 5 28.35 34.85 44.84
C THR A 5 27.88 34.43 43.45
N LEU A 6 28.53 33.40 42.90
CA LEU A 6 28.05 32.69 41.68
C LEU A 6 26.91 31.72 42.07
N ALA A 7 25.75 31.95 41.47
CA ALA A 7 24.66 30.96 41.49
C ALA A 7 24.83 29.98 40.33
N ALA A 8 25.02 28.73 40.65
CA ALA A 8 25.01 27.61 39.66
C ALA A 8 23.57 27.21 39.38
N GLY A 9 23.11 27.50 38.17
CA GLY A 9 21.83 27.03 37.66
C GLY A 9 21.96 25.59 37.11
N SER A 10 21.35 24.63 37.77
CA SER A 10 21.25 23.26 37.26
C SER A 10 20.18 23.17 36.19
N LEU A 11 20.61 22.92 34.97
CA LEU A 11 19.71 22.62 33.82
C LEU A 11 19.31 21.15 33.94
N LEU A 12 18.06 20.89 34.36
CA LEU A 12 17.45 19.56 34.26
C LEU A 12 17.05 19.29 32.82
N LEU A 13 17.84 18.49 32.09
CA LEU A 13 17.40 17.87 30.85
C LEU A 13 16.37 16.79 31.20
N GLY A 14 15.11 17.08 30.92
CA GLY A 14 14.05 16.08 30.95
C GLY A 14 14.24 15.10 29.77
N LEU A 15 14.72 13.91 30.02
CA LEU A 15 14.60 12.79 29.08
C LEU A 15 13.12 12.45 28.94
N ALA A 16 12.52 12.82 27.83
CA ALA A 16 11.23 12.28 27.41
C ALA A 16 11.48 10.81 26.99
N THR A 17 11.17 9.88 27.88
CA THR A 17 11.09 8.46 27.51
C THR A 17 9.90 8.30 26.58
N LEU A 18 10.15 8.09 25.29
CA LEU A 18 9.16 7.58 24.36
C LEU A 18 8.75 6.19 24.84
N ASN A 19 7.64 6.11 25.56
CA ASN A 19 7.00 4.83 25.86
C ASN A 19 6.53 4.25 24.55
N ALA A 20 7.24 3.27 24.00
CA ALA A 20 6.71 2.39 22.96
C ALA A 20 5.48 1.70 23.55
N SER A 21 4.29 2.16 23.19
CA SER A 21 3.04 1.51 23.58
C SER A 21 3.04 0.12 22.96
N ALA A 22 2.92 -0.91 23.79
CA ALA A 22 2.76 -2.28 23.28
C ALA A 22 1.55 -2.33 22.31
N ALA A 23 1.71 -3.08 21.20
CA ALA A 23 0.62 -3.26 20.26
C ALA A 23 -0.62 -3.80 20.97
N PRO A 24 -1.84 -3.33 20.62
CA PRO A 24 -3.08 -3.80 21.21
C PRO A 24 -3.21 -5.33 21.08
N GLN A 25 -3.77 -5.96 22.10
CA GLN A 25 -4.12 -7.37 22.03
C GLN A 25 -5.16 -7.58 20.93
N ALA A 26 -4.99 -8.61 20.10
CA ALA A 26 -5.93 -8.89 19.02
C ALA A 26 -7.28 -9.36 19.57
N LEU A 27 -8.36 -8.70 19.16
CA LEU A 27 -9.74 -9.04 19.50
C LEU A 27 -10.18 -10.30 18.75
N SER A 28 -10.76 -11.25 19.46
CA SER A 28 -11.37 -12.46 18.88
C SER A 28 -12.70 -12.12 18.18
N GLU A 29 -13.22 -13.03 17.35
CA GLU A 29 -14.47 -12.86 16.61
C GLU A 29 -15.65 -12.52 17.52
N ALA A 30 -15.71 -13.10 18.73
CA ALA A 30 -16.76 -12.79 19.71
C ALA A 30 -16.74 -11.33 20.18
N GLN A 31 -15.59 -10.67 20.09
CA GLN A 31 -15.38 -9.28 20.52
C GLN A 31 -15.44 -8.27 19.36
N TRP A 32 -15.58 -8.74 18.12
CA TRP A 32 -15.65 -7.82 16.98
C TRP A 32 -16.91 -6.95 17.05
N PRO A 33 -16.82 -5.65 16.72
CA PRO A 33 -17.99 -4.78 16.65
C PRO A 33 -18.74 -4.93 15.30
N PHE A 34 -18.37 -5.92 14.50
CA PHE A 34 -18.95 -6.20 13.19
C PHE A 34 -19.22 -7.69 13.00
N THR A 35 -20.06 -7.99 12.04
CA THR A 35 -20.24 -9.32 11.47
C THR A 35 -19.44 -9.41 10.17
N ALA A 36 -18.83 -10.56 9.88
CA ALA A 36 -18.09 -10.83 8.64
C ALA A 36 -18.86 -11.85 7.79
N THR A 37 -19.38 -11.42 6.65
CA THR A 37 -20.18 -12.28 5.76
C THR A 37 -19.35 -12.66 4.52
N PRO A 38 -19.06 -13.96 4.28
CA PRO A 38 -18.42 -14.40 3.05
C PRO A 38 -19.31 -14.13 1.83
N ARG A 39 -18.75 -13.50 0.80
CA ARG A 39 -19.43 -13.13 -0.45
C ARG A 39 -18.95 -13.89 -1.65
N ALA A 40 -17.67 -14.26 -1.69
CA ALA A 40 -17.07 -15.04 -2.76
C ALA A 40 -15.87 -15.84 -2.26
N THR A 41 -15.47 -16.84 -3.05
CA THR A 41 -14.19 -17.56 -2.89
C THR A 41 -13.38 -17.39 -4.18
N LEU A 42 -12.11 -17.05 -4.03
CA LEU A 42 -11.20 -16.62 -5.10
C LEU A 42 -9.87 -17.37 -5.00
N ASP A 43 -9.10 -17.41 -6.07
CA ASP A 43 -7.78 -18.07 -6.09
C ASP A 43 -6.63 -17.07 -6.06
N ALA A 44 -5.93 -17.02 -4.94
CA ALA A 44 -4.82 -16.10 -4.69
C ALA A 44 -5.14 -14.64 -5.13
N PRO A 45 -6.26 -14.05 -4.66
CA PRO A 45 -6.63 -12.70 -5.04
C PRO A 45 -5.62 -11.68 -4.48
N TRP A 46 -5.49 -10.53 -5.18
CA TRP A 46 -4.54 -9.50 -4.77
C TRP A 46 -5.20 -8.15 -4.46
N ALA A 47 -6.15 -7.72 -5.25
CA ALA A 47 -6.86 -6.44 -5.06
C ALA A 47 -8.31 -6.52 -5.50
N ILE A 48 -9.13 -5.62 -4.96
CA ILE A 48 -10.53 -5.42 -5.33
C ILE A 48 -10.79 -3.93 -5.62
N ALA A 49 -11.55 -3.65 -6.68
CA ALA A 49 -12.06 -2.31 -6.99
C ALA A 49 -13.55 -2.38 -7.29
N PHE A 50 -14.36 -1.60 -6.56
CA PHE A 50 -15.81 -1.55 -6.79
C PHE A 50 -16.17 -0.70 -7.99
N LEU A 51 -17.08 -1.21 -8.83
CA LEU A 51 -17.69 -0.49 -9.94
C LEU A 51 -18.88 0.36 -9.45
N PRO A 52 -19.28 1.41 -10.21
CA PRO A 52 -20.42 2.26 -9.83
C PRO A 52 -21.76 1.54 -9.72
N ASP A 53 -21.91 0.39 -10.35
CA ASP A 53 -23.11 -0.46 -10.29
C ASP A 53 -23.14 -1.39 -9.08
N GLY A 54 -22.12 -1.34 -8.22
CA GLY A 54 -21.99 -2.16 -7.01
C GLY A 54 -21.39 -3.55 -7.26
N THR A 55 -21.00 -3.89 -8.48
CA THR A 55 -20.15 -5.05 -8.77
C THR A 55 -18.69 -4.71 -8.51
N ALA A 56 -17.77 -5.65 -8.66
CA ALA A 56 -16.35 -5.40 -8.40
C ALA A 56 -15.45 -6.06 -9.46
N LEU A 57 -14.29 -5.48 -9.66
CA LEU A 57 -13.15 -6.12 -10.31
C LEU A 57 -12.25 -6.72 -9.24
N VAL A 58 -11.80 -7.94 -9.45
CA VAL A 58 -10.85 -8.61 -8.57
C VAL A 58 -9.71 -9.17 -9.40
N THR A 59 -8.48 -8.90 -8.97
CA THR A 59 -7.30 -9.50 -9.58
C THR A 59 -6.90 -10.77 -8.83
N GLU A 60 -6.52 -11.79 -9.57
CA GLU A 60 -5.88 -13.00 -9.04
C GLU A 60 -4.43 -13.06 -9.53
N LYS A 61 -3.50 -13.36 -8.63
CA LYS A 61 -2.06 -13.33 -8.91
C LYS A 61 -1.63 -14.14 -10.14
N GLY A 62 -2.38 -15.19 -10.45
CA GLY A 62 -2.16 -16.03 -11.64
C GLY A 62 -2.31 -15.32 -12.98
N GLY A 63 -2.77 -14.07 -13.00
CA GLY A 63 -3.00 -13.30 -14.22
C GLY A 63 -4.46 -13.27 -14.66
N VAL A 64 -5.39 -13.50 -13.75
CA VAL A 64 -6.83 -13.43 -14.03
C VAL A 64 -7.40 -12.14 -13.46
N LEU A 65 -8.18 -11.43 -14.26
CA LEU A 65 -9.03 -10.33 -13.82
C LEU A 65 -10.48 -10.81 -13.85
N LYS A 66 -11.17 -10.72 -12.72
CA LYS A 66 -12.57 -11.14 -12.59
C LYS A 66 -13.49 -9.95 -12.47
N HIS A 67 -14.65 -10.02 -13.11
CA HIS A 67 -15.82 -9.20 -12.81
C HIS A 67 -16.72 -10.01 -11.86
N LEU A 68 -16.94 -9.50 -10.67
CA LEU A 68 -17.62 -10.18 -9.57
C LEU A 68 -18.91 -9.47 -9.20
N ASN A 69 -20.03 -10.17 -9.23
CA ASN A 69 -21.24 -9.73 -8.55
C ASN A 69 -21.14 -10.11 -7.06
N VAL A 70 -20.87 -9.13 -6.22
CA VAL A 70 -20.59 -9.34 -4.78
C VAL A 70 -21.81 -9.77 -3.99
N GLN A 71 -23.04 -9.61 -4.51
CA GLN A 71 -24.27 -10.04 -3.85
C GLN A 71 -24.54 -11.54 -4.08
N THR A 72 -24.23 -12.04 -5.27
CA THR A 72 -24.48 -13.44 -5.66
C THR A 72 -23.23 -14.32 -5.59
N GLY A 73 -22.04 -13.72 -5.48
CA GLY A 73 -20.76 -14.43 -5.54
C GLY A 73 -20.39 -14.92 -6.95
N LYS A 74 -21.19 -14.62 -7.99
CA LYS A 74 -20.89 -15.02 -9.37
C LYS A 74 -19.79 -14.15 -9.95
N ALA A 75 -18.78 -14.78 -10.53
CA ALA A 75 -17.67 -14.12 -11.20
C ALA A 75 -17.54 -14.58 -12.65
N GLN A 76 -17.09 -13.66 -13.52
CA GLN A 76 -16.75 -13.90 -14.92
C GLN A 76 -15.34 -13.36 -15.19
N ASP A 77 -14.58 -14.04 -16.02
CA ASP A 77 -13.25 -13.60 -16.39
C ASP A 77 -13.30 -12.50 -17.45
N ILE A 78 -12.45 -11.50 -17.27
CA ILE A 78 -12.22 -10.43 -18.25
C ILE A 78 -11.08 -10.85 -19.17
N SER A 79 -11.30 -10.78 -20.46
CA SER A 79 -10.31 -11.15 -21.48
C SER A 79 -9.34 -9.99 -21.82
N VAL A 80 -8.23 -10.33 -22.50
CA VAL A 80 -7.19 -9.37 -22.95
C VAL A 80 -6.43 -8.73 -21.77
N VAL A 81 -6.21 -9.51 -20.71
CA VAL A 81 -5.40 -9.08 -19.56
C VAL A 81 -3.89 -9.16 -19.91
N PRO A 82 -3.03 -8.28 -19.36
CA PRO A 82 -1.58 -8.36 -19.58
C PRO A 82 -1.01 -9.74 -19.21
N LYS A 83 -0.01 -10.20 -19.96
CA LYS A 83 0.75 -11.40 -19.58
C LYS A 83 1.63 -11.08 -18.36
N VAL A 84 1.57 -11.91 -17.33
CA VAL A 84 2.24 -11.67 -16.05
C VAL A 84 3.28 -12.73 -15.71
N VAL A 85 4.24 -12.38 -14.86
CA VAL A 85 5.17 -13.32 -14.21
C VAL A 85 4.61 -13.63 -12.82
N ALA A 86 3.91 -14.74 -12.69
CA ALA A 86 3.23 -15.14 -11.45
C ALA A 86 4.15 -15.91 -10.48
N ALA A 87 5.39 -15.44 -10.29
CA ALA A 87 6.38 -16.07 -9.41
C ALA A 87 6.64 -15.25 -8.14
N GLY A 88 6.74 -15.91 -6.99
CA GLY A 88 7.02 -15.28 -5.69
C GLY A 88 5.96 -14.25 -5.32
N GLN A 89 6.37 -12.98 -5.19
CA GLN A 89 5.48 -11.84 -4.91
C GLN A 89 4.94 -11.17 -6.19
N GLY A 90 5.32 -11.64 -7.37
CA GLY A 90 4.84 -11.14 -8.65
C GLY A 90 3.42 -11.62 -8.98
N GLY A 91 3.02 -11.44 -10.25
CA GLY A 91 1.70 -11.78 -10.78
C GLY A 91 0.90 -10.54 -11.19
N LEU A 92 -0.40 -10.71 -11.37
CA LEU A 92 -1.34 -9.60 -11.51
C LEU A 92 -1.57 -9.00 -10.12
N GLY A 93 -1.34 -7.72 -9.98
CA GLY A 93 -1.41 -7.01 -8.71
C GLY A 93 -2.66 -6.14 -8.59
N ASP A 94 -2.47 -4.84 -8.51
CA ASP A 94 -3.55 -3.90 -8.23
C ASP A 94 -4.46 -3.65 -9.43
N VAL A 95 -5.70 -3.29 -9.14
CA VAL A 95 -6.68 -2.76 -10.08
C VAL A 95 -7.36 -1.54 -9.49
N ILE A 96 -7.36 -0.44 -10.21
CA ILE A 96 -8.10 0.77 -9.84
C ILE A 96 -8.88 1.35 -11.01
N LEU A 97 -9.94 2.07 -10.70
CA LEU A 97 -10.70 2.83 -11.69
C LEU A 97 -10.12 4.22 -11.88
N HIS A 98 -10.21 4.74 -13.10
CA HIS A 98 -9.98 6.17 -13.31
C HIS A 98 -11.04 6.99 -12.53
N PRO A 99 -10.72 8.17 -11.97
CA PRO A 99 -11.71 9.00 -11.25
C PRO A 99 -12.97 9.34 -12.07
N GLN A 100 -12.85 9.39 -13.39
CA GLN A 100 -13.95 9.60 -14.32
C GLN A 100 -14.40 8.30 -15.03
N TYR A 101 -14.25 7.15 -14.38
CA TYR A 101 -14.58 5.84 -14.97
C TYR A 101 -15.96 5.80 -15.59
N ALA A 102 -16.97 6.37 -14.93
CA ALA A 102 -18.35 6.39 -15.43
C ALA A 102 -18.49 6.99 -16.83
N SER A 103 -17.60 7.90 -17.23
CA SER A 103 -17.61 8.54 -18.55
C SER A 103 -16.61 7.95 -19.54
N ASN A 104 -15.47 7.45 -19.08
CA ASN A 104 -14.37 7.03 -19.96
C ASN A 104 -14.12 5.51 -19.97
N GLY A 105 -14.63 4.77 -18.97
CA GLY A 105 -14.46 3.31 -18.85
C GLY A 105 -13.01 2.86 -18.59
N LEU A 106 -12.12 3.78 -18.18
CA LEU A 106 -10.70 3.48 -18.00
C LEU A 106 -10.44 2.82 -16.65
N ILE A 107 -9.64 1.76 -16.68
CA ILE A 107 -9.06 1.08 -15.52
C ILE A 107 -7.55 1.00 -15.65
N TYR A 108 -6.89 0.77 -14.52
CA TYR A 108 -5.44 0.59 -14.43
C TYR A 108 -5.16 -0.74 -13.76
N LEU A 109 -4.18 -1.45 -14.30
CA LEU A 109 -3.70 -2.73 -13.78
C LEU A 109 -2.20 -2.63 -13.53
N SER A 110 -1.76 -3.09 -12.37
CA SER A 110 -0.34 -3.29 -12.11
C SER A 110 -0.01 -4.78 -12.13
N TYR A 111 1.20 -5.12 -12.55
CA TYR A 111 1.61 -6.52 -12.69
C TYR A 111 3.13 -6.67 -12.78
N ALA A 112 3.62 -7.87 -12.51
CA ALA A 112 5.01 -8.22 -12.76
C ALA A 112 5.20 -8.58 -14.24
N GLU A 113 6.04 -7.81 -14.94
CA GLU A 113 6.36 -7.96 -16.36
C GLU A 113 7.75 -8.58 -16.54
N ALA A 114 7.87 -9.57 -17.43
CA ALA A 114 9.17 -10.14 -17.80
C ALA A 114 10.05 -9.10 -18.52
N GLY A 115 11.35 -9.20 -18.30
CA GLY A 115 12.38 -8.50 -19.04
C GLY A 115 13.28 -9.50 -19.78
N GLU A 116 14.41 -9.01 -20.29
CA GLU A 116 15.45 -9.82 -20.90
C GLU A 116 16.30 -10.53 -19.82
N ASP A 117 16.97 -11.62 -20.18
CA ASP A 117 17.93 -12.36 -19.34
C ASP A 117 17.39 -12.74 -17.95
N GLY A 118 16.11 -13.13 -17.88
CA GLY A 118 15.48 -13.55 -16.63
C GLY A 118 15.21 -12.41 -15.65
N THR A 119 15.34 -11.15 -16.09
CA THR A 119 14.93 -9.99 -15.30
C THR A 119 13.41 -9.80 -15.33
N GLN A 120 12.89 -9.06 -14.37
CA GLN A 120 11.48 -8.71 -14.27
C GLN A 120 11.30 -7.46 -13.42
N GLY A 121 10.20 -6.78 -13.61
CA GLY A 121 9.85 -5.56 -12.86
C GLY A 121 8.35 -5.34 -12.84
N ALA A 122 7.88 -4.49 -11.96
CA ALA A 122 6.50 -4.06 -12.00
C ALA A 122 6.24 -3.18 -13.23
N ALA A 123 5.03 -3.30 -13.76
CA ALA A 123 4.51 -2.45 -14.82
C ALA A 123 3.08 -2.03 -14.48
N VAL A 124 2.66 -0.90 -15.04
CA VAL A 124 1.28 -0.42 -14.96
C VAL A 124 0.75 -0.24 -16.38
N ALA A 125 -0.40 -0.86 -16.65
CA ALA A 125 -1.14 -0.67 -17.88
C ALA A 125 -2.47 0.05 -17.62
N ARG A 126 -2.86 0.91 -18.57
CA ARG A 126 -4.19 1.52 -18.66
C ARG A 126 -4.96 0.86 -19.79
N ALA A 127 -6.24 0.57 -19.57
CA ALA A 127 -7.10 -0.04 -20.56
C ALA A 127 -8.55 0.44 -20.42
N LYS A 128 -9.34 0.28 -21.47
CA LYS A 128 -10.79 0.52 -21.44
C LYS A 128 -11.52 -0.79 -21.16
N LEU A 129 -12.29 -0.83 -20.09
CA LEU A 129 -13.12 -1.98 -19.75
C LEU A 129 -14.45 -1.92 -20.51
N THR A 130 -14.81 -3.03 -21.14
CA THR A 130 -16.12 -3.24 -21.74
C THR A 130 -16.76 -4.47 -21.12
N LEU A 131 -17.91 -4.30 -20.46
CA LEU A 131 -18.70 -5.38 -19.87
C LEU A 131 -19.90 -5.71 -20.75
N LYS A 132 -20.29 -6.99 -20.76
CA LYS A 132 -21.51 -7.51 -21.40
C LYS A 132 -22.57 -7.76 -20.33
N GLN A 133 -23.81 -7.98 -20.78
CA GLN A 133 -24.94 -8.25 -19.88
C GLN A 133 -24.81 -9.53 -19.06
N ASP A 134 -24.06 -10.53 -19.55
CA ASP A 134 -23.78 -11.78 -18.84
C ASP A 134 -22.67 -11.65 -17.80
N GLY A 135 -22.09 -10.45 -17.66
CA GLY A 135 -20.98 -10.15 -16.75
C GLY A 135 -19.59 -10.46 -17.32
N SER A 136 -19.48 -11.11 -18.47
CA SER A 136 -18.20 -11.24 -19.17
C SER A 136 -17.74 -9.91 -19.74
N GLY A 137 -16.43 -9.79 -20.06
CA GLY A 137 -15.92 -8.54 -20.60
C GLY A 137 -14.54 -8.68 -21.22
N SER A 138 -14.05 -7.55 -21.71
CA SER A 138 -12.70 -7.48 -22.30
C SER A 138 -12.07 -6.12 -22.05
N LEU A 139 -10.73 -6.09 -22.07
CA LEU A 139 -9.94 -4.87 -22.07
C LEU A 139 -9.62 -4.47 -23.51
N GLY A 140 -9.94 -3.21 -23.84
CA GLY A 140 -9.53 -2.57 -25.09
C GLY A 140 -8.46 -1.51 -24.83
N ASP A 141 -7.78 -1.08 -25.89
CA ASP A 141 -6.78 0.01 -25.85
C ASP A 141 -5.72 -0.14 -24.76
N LEU A 142 -5.33 -1.39 -24.47
CA LEU A 142 -4.36 -1.71 -23.42
C LEU A 142 -3.00 -1.10 -23.76
N LYS A 143 -2.54 -0.17 -22.90
CA LYS A 143 -1.27 0.54 -23.05
C LYS A 143 -0.51 0.51 -21.76
N VAL A 144 0.75 0.04 -21.79
CA VAL A 144 1.66 0.17 -20.65
C VAL A 144 2.12 1.61 -20.53
N ILE A 145 1.89 2.21 -19.38
CA ILE A 145 2.15 3.63 -19.10
C ILE A 145 3.31 3.85 -18.14
N TRP A 146 3.72 2.82 -17.40
CA TRP A 146 4.87 2.89 -16.49
C TRP A 146 5.52 1.52 -16.31
N ARG A 147 6.83 1.52 -16.03
CA ARG A 147 7.64 0.33 -15.71
C ARG A 147 8.66 0.64 -14.63
N GLN A 148 8.89 -0.31 -13.75
CA GLN A 148 10.10 -0.32 -12.93
C GLN A 148 11.34 -0.33 -13.83
N THR A 149 12.29 0.54 -13.52
CA THR A 149 13.54 0.72 -14.23
C THR A 149 14.69 0.86 -13.24
N PRO A 150 15.74 0.01 -13.35
CA PRO A 150 15.86 -1.12 -14.29
C PRO A 150 14.97 -2.31 -13.86
N LYS A 151 14.64 -3.22 -14.79
CA LYS A 151 14.20 -4.56 -14.45
C LYS A 151 15.38 -5.35 -13.89
N VAL A 152 15.14 -6.17 -12.89
CA VAL A 152 16.18 -6.95 -12.19
C VAL A 152 15.73 -8.39 -11.95
N THR A 153 16.66 -9.29 -11.68
CA THR A 153 16.38 -10.68 -11.30
C THR A 153 15.72 -10.75 -9.93
N GLY A 154 15.03 -11.86 -9.63
CA GLY A 154 14.36 -12.12 -8.35
C GLY A 154 12.87 -11.81 -8.37
N ASN A 155 12.13 -12.39 -7.40
CA ASN A 155 10.67 -12.46 -7.42
C ASN A 155 10.03 -11.76 -6.21
N GLY A 156 10.71 -10.80 -5.59
CA GLY A 156 10.23 -10.08 -4.41
C GLY A 156 10.22 -8.57 -4.55
N HIS A 157 9.56 -7.91 -3.61
CA HIS A 157 9.50 -6.47 -3.39
C HIS A 157 9.16 -5.68 -4.66
N TYR A 158 8.04 -6.01 -5.30
CA TYR A 158 7.57 -5.25 -6.46
C TYR A 158 6.89 -3.93 -6.08
N GLY A 159 6.24 -3.87 -4.89
CA GLY A 159 5.33 -2.78 -4.55
C GLY A 159 4.09 -2.83 -5.43
N HIS A 160 3.99 -1.89 -6.35
CA HIS A 160 3.00 -1.70 -7.41
C HIS A 160 1.54 -1.49 -6.97
N ARG A 161 1.29 -1.04 -5.74
CA ARG A 161 0.01 -0.50 -5.32
C ARG A 161 -0.23 0.85 -6.01
N MET A 162 -1.48 1.11 -6.38
CA MET A 162 -1.86 2.32 -7.10
C MET A 162 -3.00 3.07 -6.40
N ARG A 163 -3.01 4.40 -6.53
CA ARG A 163 -4.14 5.26 -6.14
C ARG A 163 -4.17 6.52 -6.99
N PHE A 164 -5.35 7.04 -7.26
CA PHE A 164 -5.47 8.42 -7.71
C PHE A 164 -5.51 9.35 -6.50
N GLY A 165 -4.69 10.39 -6.54
CA GLY A 165 -4.69 11.44 -5.54
C GLY A 165 -5.81 12.46 -5.76
N PRO A 166 -6.09 13.31 -4.75
CA PRO A 166 -7.06 14.40 -4.89
C PRO A 166 -6.66 15.44 -5.95
N ASP A 167 -5.39 15.42 -6.36
CA ASP A 167 -4.83 16.21 -7.45
C ASP A 167 -5.09 15.61 -8.85
N GLY A 168 -5.79 14.47 -8.92
CA GLY A 168 -6.06 13.73 -10.14
C GLY A 168 -4.85 13.01 -10.74
N LYS A 169 -3.73 12.92 -10.00
CA LYS A 169 -2.53 12.21 -10.46
C LYS A 169 -2.56 10.76 -10.03
N LEU A 170 -1.92 9.92 -10.84
CA LEU A 170 -1.71 8.50 -10.56
C LEU A 170 -0.47 8.34 -9.68
N TRP A 171 -0.66 7.71 -8.53
CA TRP A 171 0.39 7.37 -7.58
C TRP A 171 0.66 5.87 -7.63
N ILE A 172 1.94 5.50 -7.66
CA ILE A 172 2.37 4.11 -7.78
C ILE A 172 3.47 3.86 -6.76
N THR A 173 3.36 2.78 -6.00
CA THR A 173 4.45 2.32 -5.15
C THR A 173 5.42 1.45 -5.95
N SER A 174 6.70 1.58 -5.71
CA SER A 174 7.75 0.81 -6.37
C SER A 174 8.71 0.23 -5.33
N GLY A 175 8.69 -1.07 -5.15
CA GLY A 175 9.61 -1.76 -4.23
C GLY A 175 11.04 -1.82 -4.76
N GLU A 176 12.01 -2.02 -3.84
CA GLU A 176 13.44 -2.01 -4.17
C GLU A 176 13.94 -3.33 -4.77
N ARG A 177 13.05 -4.32 -4.95
CA ARG A 177 13.28 -5.59 -5.61
C ARG A 177 14.33 -6.48 -4.92
N GLN A 178 14.47 -6.36 -3.58
CA GLN A 178 15.47 -7.06 -2.75
C GLN A 178 16.93 -6.76 -3.17
N LYS A 179 17.16 -5.52 -3.66
CA LYS A 179 18.49 -5.05 -4.11
C LYS A 179 19.11 -4.02 -3.19
N PHE A 180 18.40 -3.56 -2.17
CA PHE A 180 18.84 -2.60 -1.15
C PHE A 180 19.15 -1.20 -1.72
N THR A 181 20.38 -1.00 -2.21
CA THR A 181 20.91 0.30 -2.65
C THR A 181 20.09 1.05 -3.70
N PRO A 182 19.34 0.40 -4.64
CA PRO A 182 18.48 1.14 -5.56
C PRO A 182 17.43 2.02 -4.88
N ALA A 183 17.05 1.76 -3.61
CA ALA A 183 16.13 2.62 -2.87
C ALA A 183 16.68 4.06 -2.71
N GLN A 184 18.00 4.24 -2.68
CA GLN A 184 18.67 5.56 -2.61
C GLN A 184 19.15 6.08 -3.97
N ASP A 185 19.17 5.25 -5.01
CA ASP A 185 19.66 5.63 -6.34
C ASP A 185 18.55 6.30 -7.18
N MET A 186 18.77 7.53 -7.60
CA MET A 186 17.83 8.30 -8.43
C MET A 186 17.99 8.06 -9.94
N SER A 187 18.95 7.24 -10.36
CA SER A 187 19.06 6.78 -11.77
C SER A 187 17.98 5.77 -12.14
N GLY A 188 17.30 5.17 -11.13
CA GLY A 188 16.20 4.24 -11.27
C GLY A 188 15.00 4.62 -10.42
N ASN A 189 13.90 3.84 -10.55
CA ASN A 189 12.67 4.07 -9.80
C ASN A 189 12.34 2.93 -8.81
N LEU A 190 13.31 2.09 -8.44
CA LEU A 190 13.15 1.05 -7.43
C LEU A 190 13.25 1.66 -6.02
N GLY A 191 12.38 1.25 -5.12
CA GLY A 191 12.32 1.78 -3.75
C GLY A 191 11.83 3.23 -3.69
N LYS A 192 10.79 3.55 -4.46
CA LYS A 192 10.27 4.91 -4.67
C LYS A 192 8.75 4.96 -4.58
N LEU A 193 8.22 6.12 -4.25
CA LEU A 193 6.87 6.49 -4.64
C LEU A 193 6.92 7.32 -5.92
N ILE A 194 6.07 6.99 -6.86
CA ILE A 194 5.99 7.56 -8.20
C ILE A 194 4.69 8.36 -8.33
N ARG A 195 4.75 9.54 -8.96
CA ARG A 195 3.56 10.35 -9.27
C ARG A 195 3.57 10.72 -10.75
N LEU A 196 2.50 10.35 -11.45
CA LEU A 196 2.34 10.52 -12.89
C LEU A 196 0.99 11.19 -13.22
N ASN A 197 0.87 11.71 -14.42
CA ASN A 197 -0.44 11.98 -15.02
C ASN A 197 -1.14 10.64 -15.33
N ASP A 198 -2.43 10.67 -15.58
CA ASP A 198 -3.26 9.49 -15.87
C ASP A 198 -2.83 8.74 -17.15
N ASP A 199 -2.11 9.39 -18.06
CA ASP A 199 -1.57 8.82 -19.30
C ASP A 199 -0.12 8.27 -19.16
N GLY A 200 0.48 8.39 -17.96
CA GLY A 200 1.84 7.97 -17.65
C GLY A 200 2.91 9.05 -17.90
N SER A 201 2.53 10.22 -18.40
CA SER A 201 3.47 11.34 -18.53
C SER A 201 3.83 11.93 -17.16
N THR A 202 5.01 12.55 -17.08
CA THR A 202 5.55 13.09 -15.83
C THR A 202 5.00 14.49 -15.56
N PRO A 203 4.41 14.76 -14.37
CA PRO A 203 4.00 16.09 -13.97
C PRO A 203 5.20 17.03 -13.78
N ALA A 204 5.09 18.27 -14.30
CA ALA A 204 6.16 19.26 -14.21
C ALA A 204 6.42 19.77 -12.78
N ASP A 205 5.46 19.58 -11.89
CA ASP A 205 5.51 19.98 -10.48
C ASP A 205 6.01 18.88 -9.53
N ASN A 206 6.50 17.74 -10.05
CA ASN A 206 7.16 16.73 -9.23
C ASN A 206 8.45 17.29 -8.60
N PRO A 207 8.83 16.81 -7.38
CA PRO A 207 9.98 17.37 -6.66
C PRO A 207 11.30 17.29 -7.45
N PHE A 208 11.47 16.27 -8.27
CA PHE A 208 12.69 16.02 -9.03
C PHE A 208 12.51 16.22 -10.55
N ALA A 209 11.45 16.92 -10.97
CA ALA A 209 11.12 17.13 -12.38
C ALA A 209 12.29 17.69 -13.22
N GLN A 210 13.08 18.60 -12.62
CA GLN A 210 14.22 19.23 -13.29
C GLN A 210 15.39 18.28 -13.57
N GLN A 211 15.42 17.12 -12.91
CA GLN A 211 16.46 16.11 -13.18
C GLN A 211 16.21 15.34 -14.47
N GLY A 212 14.97 15.36 -14.97
CA GLY A 212 14.59 14.62 -16.18
C GLY A 212 14.59 13.10 -15.99
N GLY A 213 14.34 12.38 -17.09
CA GLY A 213 14.38 10.92 -17.11
C GLY A 213 13.52 10.25 -16.05
N VAL A 214 14.05 9.18 -15.47
CA VAL A 214 13.33 8.38 -14.43
C VAL A 214 13.17 9.16 -13.13
N ALA A 215 14.18 9.95 -12.74
CA ALA A 215 14.13 10.75 -11.52
C ALA A 215 12.95 11.72 -11.48
N ALA A 216 12.57 12.27 -12.62
CA ALA A 216 11.45 13.21 -12.72
C ALA A 216 10.09 12.60 -12.30
N GLN A 217 9.95 11.28 -12.34
CA GLN A 217 8.73 10.55 -11.93
C GLN A 217 8.62 10.41 -10.41
N VAL A 218 9.75 10.53 -9.69
CA VAL A 218 9.85 10.22 -8.27
C VAL A 218 9.22 11.31 -7.42
N TRP A 219 8.43 10.89 -6.42
CA TRP A 219 7.91 11.77 -5.38
C TRP A 219 8.69 11.67 -4.07
N SER A 220 9.02 10.45 -3.64
CA SER A 220 9.83 10.16 -2.46
C SER A 220 10.70 8.92 -2.69
N LEU A 221 11.74 8.74 -1.87
CA LEU A 221 12.72 7.67 -2.01
C LEU A 221 13.05 7.03 -0.66
N GLY A 222 13.86 5.95 -0.71
CA GLY A 222 14.27 5.24 0.49
C GLY A 222 13.21 4.31 1.04
N HIS A 223 12.36 3.74 0.16
CA HIS A 223 11.34 2.75 0.50
C HIS A 223 11.85 1.33 0.23
N ARG A 224 11.39 0.37 1.04
CA ARG A 224 11.73 -1.04 0.86
C ARG A 224 10.70 -1.77 -0.01
N ASN A 225 9.50 -2.00 0.51
CA ASN A 225 8.44 -2.73 -0.18
C ASN A 225 7.06 -2.15 0.19
N PRO A 226 6.73 -0.99 -0.35
CA PRO A 226 5.46 -0.32 -0.08
C PRO A 226 4.30 -1.05 -0.76
N LEU A 227 3.33 -1.52 0.03
CA LEU A 227 2.19 -2.33 -0.42
C LEU A 227 0.82 -1.70 -0.17
N GLY A 228 0.78 -0.51 0.39
CA GLY A 228 -0.45 0.23 0.59
C GLY A 228 -0.23 1.73 0.58
N ILE A 229 -1.09 2.46 -0.12
CA ILE A 229 -1.16 3.93 -0.09
C ILE A 229 -2.60 4.38 -0.01
N ALA A 230 -2.85 5.44 0.75
CA ALA A 230 -4.17 6.05 0.88
C ALA A 230 -4.05 7.54 1.18
N PHE A 231 -5.03 8.32 0.69
CA PHE A 231 -5.13 9.74 1.03
C PHE A 231 -6.16 9.95 2.13
N ASP A 232 -5.83 10.77 3.11
CA ASP A 232 -6.80 11.19 4.11
C ASP A 232 -7.67 12.37 3.61
N ALA A 233 -8.66 12.75 4.40
CA ALA A 233 -9.60 13.82 4.04
C ALA A 233 -8.94 15.20 3.86
N GLN A 234 -7.72 15.38 4.32
CA GLN A 234 -6.91 16.58 4.14
C GLN A 234 -5.99 16.49 2.92
N GLY A 235 -6.04 15.38 2.17
CA GLY A 235 -5.20 15.14 0.99
C GLY A 235 -3.77 14.75 1.32
N ARG A 236 -3.47 14.35 2.56
CA ARG A 236 -2.15 13.84 2.95
C ARG A 236 -2.03 12.38 2.55
N LEU A 237 -0.89 12.02 1.97
CA LEU A 237 -0.60 10.65 1.56
C LEU A 237 0.02 9.86 2.70
N TRP A 238 -0.64 8.78 3.06
CA TRP A 238 -0.15 7.75 3.96
C TRP A 238 0.29 6.53 3.15
N GLU A 239 1.40 5.96 3.55
CA GLU A 239 1.98 4.77 2.93
C GLU A 239 2.36 3.78 4.02
N GLN A 240 2.22 2.48 3.73
CA GLN A 240 2.73 1.42 4.60
C GLN A 240 3.64 0.47 3.83
N GLU A 241 4.66 -0.01 4.50
CA GLU A 241 5.62 -0.92 3.90
C GLU A 241 6.11 -2.03 4.85
N MET A 242 6.55 -3.12 4.22
CA MET A 242 7.19 -4.22 4.93
C MET A 242 8.64 -3.89 5.23
N GLY A 243 8.99 -3.93 6.51
CA GLY A 243 10.36 -3.92 6.99
C GLY A 243 11.10 -5.25 6.73
N PRO A 244 12.38 -5.33 7.11
CA PRO A 244 13.13 -6.58 7.07
C PRO A 244 12.76 -7.51 8.25
N GLN A 245 13.67 -7.88 9.11
CA GLN A 245 13.34 -8.64 10.32
C GLN A 245 12.89 -7.68 11.43
N GLY A 246 11.59 -7.40 11.51
CA GLY A 246 11.00 -6.30 12.27
C GLY A 246 10.86 -5.04 11.43
N GLY A 247 10.35 -3.97 12.04
CA GLY A 247 10.35 -2.64 11.45
C GLY A 247 9.41 -2.46 10.26
N ASP A 248 8.27 -3.13 10.21
CA ASP A 248 7.19 -2.71 9.29
C ASP A 248 6.75 -1.29 9.66
N GLU A 249 6.35 -0.49 8.67
CA GLU A 249 6.16 0.95 8.85
C GLU A 249 4.83 1.46 8.35
N LEU A 250 4.33 2.52 9.01
CA LEU A 250 3.34 3.44 8.46
C LEU A 250 3.97 4.82 8.37
N ASN A 251 4.01 5.36 7.18
CA ASN A 251 4.68 6.61 6.83
C ASN A 251 3.67 7.70 6.43
N LEU A 252 3.91 8.94 6.86
CA LEU A 252 3.28 10.13 6.30
C LEU A 252 4.22 10.70 5.22
N ILE A 253 3.76 10.68 3.97
CA ILE A 253 4.63 10.98 2.82
C ILE A 253 4.78 12.48 2.58
N GLN A 254 6.03 12.92 2.54
CA GLN A 254 6.43 14.28 2.25
C GLN A 254 7.01 14.40 0.83
N ARG A 255 6.76 15.56 0.22
CA ARG A 255 7.28 15.87 -1.12
C ARG A 255 8.81 15.89 -1.13
N GLY A 256 9.44 15.05 -1.94
CA GLY A 256 10.90 14.92 -2.03
C GLY A 256 11.55 14.24 -0.83
N GLY A 257 10.76 13.64 0.07
CA GLY A 257 11.24 13.00 1.28
C GLY A 257 12.06 11.75 1.02
N ASN A 258 13.05 11.49 1.91
CA ASN A 258 13.84 10.26 1.94
C ASN A 258 13.55 9.50 3.23
N TYR A 259 13.03 8.27 3.12
CA TYR A 259 12.62 7.40 4.22
C TYR A 259 13.72 6.43 4.68
N GLY A 260 14.88 6.52 4.04
CA GLY A 260 16.15 6.05 4.55
C GLY A 260 16.54 4.61 4.20
N TYR A 261 15.63 3.73 3.81
CA TYR A 261 16.04 2.37 3.46
C TYR A 261 17.04 2.36 2.28
N PRO A 262 18.13 1.57 2.31
CA PRO A 262 18.56 0.61 3.34
C PRO A 262 19.55 1.17 4.37
N GLU A 263 19.77 2.48 4.41
CA GLU A 263 20.71 3.16 5.32
C GLU A 263 20.22 3.17 6.76
N VAL A 264 18.88 3.19 6.94
CA VAL A 264 18.18 3.05 8.22
C VAL A 264 16.98 2.14 8.10
N SER A 265 16.60 1.50 9.18
CA SER A 265 15.35 0.76 9.40
C SER A 265 15.21 0.47 10.88
N ASN A 266 13.98 0.45 11.40
CA ASN A 266 13.72 -0.03 12.77
C ASN A 266 13.60 -1.56 12.86
N GLY A 267 14.09 -2.26 11.84
CA GLY A 267 14.25 -3.72 11.77
C GLY A 267 15.62 -4.09 11.21
N ASP A 268 16.08 -5.29 11.49
CA ASP A 268 17.41 -5.77 11.11
C ASP A 268 17.40 -6.58 9.81
N HIS A 269 18.57 -6.77 9.21
CA HIS A 269 18.70 -7.71 8.09
C HIS A 269 18.29 -9.13 8.50
N TYR A 270 17.71 -9.88 7.57
CA TYR A 270 17.54 -11.32 7.77
C TYR A 270 18.88 -11.97 8.06
N GLY A 271 18.98 -12.66 9.19
CA GLY A 271 20.25 -13.18 9.71
C GLY A 271 20.87 -12.35 10.84
N GLY A 272 20.19 -11.29 11.28
CA GLY A 272 20.49 -10.57 12.53
C GLY A 272 21.60 -9.52 12.43
N LYS A 273 22.08 -9.18 11.22
CA LYS A 273 22.97 -8.03 11.06
C LYS A 273 22.16 -6.74 11.27
N PRO A 274 22.57 -5.86 12.21
CA PRO A 274 21.81 -4.65 12.49
C PRO A 274 21.81 -3.66 11.32
N ILE A 275 20.70 -2.95 11.18
CA ILE A 275 20.57 -1.72 10.38
C ILE A 275 20.42 -0.59 11.40
N PRO A 276 21.05 0.57 11.21
CA PRO A 276 20.85 1.71 12.11
C PRO A 276 19.38 2.11 12.22
N ASP A 277 18.89 2.35 13.44
CA ASP A 277 17.53 2.85 13.66
C ASP A 277 17.38 4.29 13.19
N HIS A 278 16.16 4.70 12.78
CA HIS A 278 15.85 6.08 12.39
C HIS A 278 16.23 7.12 13.44
N ALA A 279 16.10 6.79 14.73
CA ALA A 279 16.49 7.67 15.83
C ALA A 279 17.99 8.05 15.81
N THR A 280 18.85 7.27 15.14
CA THR A 280 20.29 7.52 15.02
C THR A 280 20.68 8.33 13.78
N ARG A 281 19.76 8.52 12.84
CA ARG A 281 19.98 9.16 11.52
C ARG A 281 18.87 10.17 11.21
N PRO A 282 18.89 11.36 11.86
CA PRO A 282 17.81 12.34 11.78
C PRO A 282 17.65 13.02 10.42
N GLU A 283 18.55 12.80 9.47
CA GLU A 283 18.44 13.24 8.08
C GLU A 283 17.40 12.47 7.28
N PHE A 284 16.98 11.30 7.76
CA PHE A 284 15.90 10.51 7.16
C PHE A 284 14.58 10.73 7.89
N ILE A 285 13.48 10.66 7.14
CA ILE A 285 12.14 10.84 7.71
C ILE A 285 11.73 9.56 8.44
N PRO A 286 11.46 9.64 9.76
CA PRO A 286 11.05 8.45 10.50
C PRO A 286 9.59 8.08 10.24
N PRO A 287 9.23 6.79 10.35
CA PRO A 287 7.85 6.33 10.31
C PRO A 287 7.02 6.89 11.47
N LYS A 288 5.70 6.99 11.25
CA LYS A 288 4.73 7.36 12.30
C LYS A 288 4.37 6.19 13.20
N ILE A 289 4.39 4.98 12.66
CA ILE A 289 4.27 3.72 13.42
C ILE A 289 5.32 2.75 12.92
N THR A 290 5.89 1.99 13.84
CA THR A 290 6.75 0.85 13.55
C THR A 290 6.22 -0.40 14.24
N TRP A 291 6.24 -1.54 13.55
CA TRP A 291 5.82 -2.84 14.12
C TRP A 291 6.99 -3.81 14.23
N THR A 292 7.29 -4.18 15.49
CA THR A 292 8.16 -5.29 15.83
C THR A 292 7.53 -6.05 17.00
N PRO A 293 7.07 -7.30 16.79
CA PRO A 293 7.21 -8.10 15.57
C PRO A 293 6.35 -7.57 14.40
N VAL A 294 6.74 -7.96 13.18
CA VAL A 294 6.09 -7.55 11.93
C VAL A 294 4.62 -7.97 11.86
N ILE A 295 3.80 -7.15 11.24
CA ILE A 295 2.43 -7.49 10.82
C ILE A 295 2.36 -7.98 9.37
N SER A 296 3.42 -7.73 8.59
CA SER A 296 3.50 -7.89 7.12
C SER A 296 2.33 -7.20 6.44
N PRO A 297 2.30 -5.86 6.45
CA PRO A 297 1.18 -5.07 5.97
C PRO A 297 0.98 -5.26 4.45
N ALA A 298 -0.27 -5.24 4.01
CA ALA A 298 -0.64 -5.43 2.61
C ALA A 298 -1.54 -4.28 2.10
N GLY A 299 -2.86 -4.45 2.04
CA GLY A 299 -3.74 -3.34 1.65
C GLY A 299 -3.84 -2.26 2.73
N LEU A 300 -3.99 -1.00 2.31
CA LEU A 300 -4.23 0.16 3.18
C LEU A 300 -5.39 0.96 2.63
N MET A 301 -6.39 1.25 3.47
CA MET A 301 -7.45 2.20 3.16
C MET A 301 -7.71 3.14 4.35
N ILE A 302 -8.24 4.32 4.09
CA ILE A 302 -8.73 5.25 5.12
C ILE A 302 -10.24 5.34 4.95
N TYR A 303 -10.96 4.96 5.99
CA TYR A 303 -12.41 4.82 5.96
C TYR A 303 -13.08 6.20 5.92
N ALA A 304 -13.94 6.41 4.92
CA ALA A 304 -14.71 7.65 4.73
C ALA A 304 -16.22 7.46 4.92
N GLY A 305 -16.71 6.22 4.95
CA GLY A 305 -18.11 5.88 5.00
C GLY A 305 -18.82 6.22 6.31
N ASP A 306 -20.13 6.01 6.31
CA ASP A 306 -20.99 6.34 7.46
C ASP A 306 -21.53 5.10 8.18
N ARG A 307 -21.26 3.88 7.69
CA ARG A 307 -21.70 2.64 8.33
C ARG A 307 -21.05 2.39 9.69
N PHE A 308 -19.77 2.80 9.81
CA PHE A 308 -19.02 2.76 11.07
C PHE A 308 -18.63 4.18 11.49
N PRO A 309 -19.55 4.98 12.05
CA PRO A 309 -19.29 6.41 12.32
C PRO A 309 -18.06 6.66 13.20
N ALA A 310 -17.80 5.76 14.16
CA ALA A 310 -16.63 5.84 15.05
C ALA A 310 -15.29 5.53 14.35
N TRP A 311 -15.32 5.02 13.11
CA TRP A 311 -14.14 4.65 12.34
C TRP A 311 -13.82 5.66 11.24
N LYS A 312 -14.66 6.65 11.04
CA LYS A 312 -14.46 7.67 10.00
C LYS A 312 -13.13 8.38 10.19
N GLY A 313 -12.33 8.41 9.15
CA GLY A 313 -10.95 8.94 9.17
C GLY A 313 -9.90 7.98 9.76
N ASN A 314 -10.27 6.78 10.23
CA ASN A 314 -9.28 5.79 10.65
C ASN A 314 -8.73 5.03 9.43
N ALA A 315 -7.45 4.65 9.52
CA ALA A 315 -6.83 3.77 8.55
C ALA A 315 -7.03 2.30 8.95
N PHE A 316 -7.13 1.44 7.95
CA PHE A 316 -7.19 -0.01 8.10
C PHE A 316 -6.11 -0.67 7.25
N ILE A 317 -5.40 -1.63 7.85
CA ILE A 317 -4.34 -2.39 7.20
C ILE A 317 -4.64 -3.87 7.31
N GLY A 318 -4.54 -4.58 6.18
CA GLY A 318 -4.53 -6.04 6.16
C GLY A 318 -3.16 -6.57 6.56
N GLY A 319 -3.10 -7.41 7.62
CA GLY A 319 -1.86 -8.04 8.06
C GLY A 319 -1.73 -9.47 7.55
N LEU A 320 -0.66 -9.77 6.83
CA LEU A 320 -0.41 -11.11 6.30
C LEU A 320 0.15 -12.06 7.38
N SER A 321 1.20 -11.65 8.09
CA SER A 321 1.80 -12.47 9.15
C SER A 321 1.01 -12.40 10.45
N SER A 322 0.48 -11.24 10.79
CA SER A 322 -0.37 -11.07 11.97
C SER A 322 -1.75 -11.72 11.83
N LYS A 323 -2.18 -12.06 10.60
CA LYS A 323 -3.51 -12.61 10.29
C LYS A 323 -4.64 -11.80 10.89
N ALA A 324 -4.53 -10.51 10.79
CA ALA A 324 -5.42 -9.55 11.44
C ALA A 324 -5.79 -8.39 10.51
N LEU A 325 -6.91 -7.78 10.80
CA LEU A 325 -7.25 -6.43 10.33
C LEU A 325 -6.82 -5.46 11.44
N VAL A 326 -5.95 -4.52 11.09
CA VAL A 326 -5.37 -3.54 12.02
C VAL A 326 -6.04 -2.19 11.82
N ARG A 327 -6.58 -1.60 12.89
CA ARG A 327 -7.20 -0.26 12.87
C ARG A 327 -6.26 0.76 13.49
N ILE A 328 -6.08 1.86 12.79
CA ILE A 328 -5.18 2.96 13.15
C ILE A 328 -5.98 4.25 13.22
N GLU A 329 -5.91 4.92 14.35
CA GLU A 329 -6.43 6.27 14.53
C GLU A 329 -5.42 7.26 13.94
N LEU A 330 -5.90 8.13 13.03
CA LEU A 330 -5.12 9.23 12.47
C LEU A 330 -5.60 10.55 13.07
N LYS A 331 -4.68 11.32 13.69
CA LYS A 331 -4.95 12.65 14.26
C LYS A 331 -3.93 13.66 13.75
N GLY A 332 -4.34 14.46 12.78
CA GLY A 332 -3.38 15.33 12.12
C GLY A 332 -2.28 14.50 11.47
N GLU A 333 -1.03 14.74 11.79
CA GLU A 333 0.13 14.00 11.29
C GLU A 333 0.52 12.81 12.18
N GLU A 334 -0.20 12.57 13.26
CA GLU A 334 0.06 11.47 14.18
C GLU A 334 -0.80 10.27 13.84
N ALA A 335 -0.26 9.08 14.10
CA ALA A 335 -0.93 7.80 13.89
C ALA A 335 -0.73 6.89 15.10
N ARG A 336 -1.75 6.13 15.45
CA ARG A 336 -1.70 5.18 16.56
C ARG A 336 -2.54 3.95 16.26
N GLU A 337 -1.95 2.75 16.38
CA GLU A 337 -2.74 1.52 16.36
C GLU A 337 -3.67 1.49 17.57
N VAL A 338 -4.95 1.34 17.34
CA VAL A 338 -5.97 1.38 18.40
C VAL A 338 -6.65 0.04 18.61
N GLU A 339 -6.77 -0.77 17.56
CA GLU A 339 -7.38 -2.09 17.63
C GLU A 339 -6.78 -3.03 16.58
N ARG A 340 -6.82 -4.32 16.89
CA ARG A 340 -6.42 -5.40 16.01
C ARG A 340 -7.48 -6.49 16.09
N TYR A 341 -8.02 -6.89 14.94
CA TYR A 341 -9.06 -7.93 14.84
C TYR A 341 -8.43 -9.20 14.31
N ALA A 342 -8.40 -10.28 15.11
CA ALA A 342 -7.85 -11.57 14.72
C ALA A 342 -8.73 -12.25 13.67
N MET A 343 -8.34 -12.19 12.40
CA MET A 343 -9.10 -12.76 11.28
C MET A 343 -8.83 -14.26 11.07
N GLY A 344 -7.81 -14.82 11.75
CA GLY A 344 -7.45 -16.23 11.67
C GLY A 344 -6.69 -16.62 10.39
N THR A 345 -6.71 -15.78 9.38
CA THR A 345 -6.03 -15.96 8.10
C THR A 345 -5.33 -14.69 7.66
N ARG A 346 -4.46 -14.80 6.66
CA ARG A 346 -3.73 -13.69 6.05
C ARG A 346 -4.71 -12.74 5.34
N ILE A 347 -4.58 -11.45 5.55
CA ILE A 347 -5.42 -10.44 4.92
C ILE A 347 -4.60 -9.70 3.86
N ARG A 348 -5.06 -9.79 2.61
CA ARG A 348 -4.37 -9.24 1.44
C ARG A 348 -4.79 -7.81 1.12
N ASP A 349 -6.07 -7.52 1.21
CA ASP A 349 -6.57 -6.20 0.85
C ASP A 349 -7.74 -5.79 1.75
N VAL A 350 -7.95 -4.49 1.86
CA VAL A 350 -9.06 -3.90 2.60
C VAL A 350 -9.55 -2.67 1.82
N GLU A 351 -10.87 -2.64 1.53
CA GLU A 351 -11.48 -1.56 0.77
C GLU A 351 -12.86 -1.18 1.34
N GLU A 352 -13.27 0.05 1.09
CA GLU A 352 -14.61 0.52 1.37
C GLU A 352 -15.53 0.20 0.18
N GLY A 353 -16.66 -0.44 0.45
CA GLY A 353 -17.68 -0.72 -0.56
C GLY A 353 -18.59 0.48 -0.82
N PRO A 354 -19.34 0.47 -1.94
CA PRO A 354 -20.22 1.59 -2.33
C PRO A 354 -21.29 1.99 -1.32
N ASN A 355 -21.66 1.05 -0.44
CA ASN A 355 -22.65 1.27 0.63
C ASN A 355 -21.99 1.65 1.96
N GLY A 356 -20.69 1.94 2.00
CA GLY A 356 -19.92 2.26 3.19
C GLY A 356 -19.63 1.06 4.10
N SER A 357 -19.91 -0.19 3.68
CA SER A 357 -19.41 -1.38 4.36
C SER A 357 -17.91 -1.55 4.10
N LEU A 358 -17.24 -2.23 5.00
CA LEU A 358 -15.81 -2.52 4.89
C LEU A 358 -15.65 -3.91 4.29
N TRP A 359 -14.77 -4.05 3.31
CA TRP A 359 -14.52 -5.30 2.63
C TRP A 359 -13.08 -5.75 2.86
N VAL A 360 -12.93 -7.04 3.11
CA VAL A 360 -11.65 -7.67 3.41
C VAL A 360 -11.42 -8.83 2.47
N LEU A 361 -10.26 -8.83 1.83
CA LEU A 361 -9.83 -9.86 0.92
C LEU A 361 -8.75 -10.73 1.59
N GLU A 362 -9.04 -12.00 1.78
CA GLU A 362 -8.06 -12.96 2.31
C GLU A 362 -6.95 -13.25 1.30
N ASP A 363 -5.83 -13.81 1.75
CA ASP A 363 -4.68 -14.19 0.92
C ASP A 363 -4.58 -15.71 0.76
N GLY A 364 -4.19 -16.17 -0.42
CA GLY A 364 -3.92 -17.57 -0.72
C GLY A 364 -5.01 -18.25 -1.57
N ALA A 365 -4.86 -19.55 -1.78
CA ALA A 365 -5.83 -20.36 -2.51
C ALA A 365 -7.14 -20.47 -1.72
N LYS A 366 -8.29 -20.45 -2.42
CA LYS A 366 -9.63 -20.47 -1.81
C LYS A 366 -9.86 -19.35 -0.78
N ALA A 367 -9.25 -18.20 -1.03
CA ALA A 367 -9.39 -17.01 -0.20
C ALA A 367 -10.81 -16.45 -0.28
N ARG A 368 -11.33 -16.01 0.85
CA ARG A 368 -12.68 -15.42 0.91
C ARG A 368 -12.63 -13.92 0.70
N LEU A 369 -13.64 -13.39 0.05
CA LEU A 369 -14.02 -12.00 0.13
C LEU A 369 -15.08 -11.85 1.22
N LEU A 370 -14.82 -11.04 2.23
CA LEU A 370 -15.68 -10.82 3.38
C LEU A 370 -16.24 -9.40 3.34
N GLU A 371 -17.55 -9.27 3.52
CA GLU A 371 -18.19 -7.99 3.82
C GLU A 371 -18.35 -7.84 5.33
N LEU A 372 -17.82 -6.74 5.89
CA LEU A 372 -17.94 -6.39 7.30
C LEU A 372 -19.05 -5.35 7.49
N GLN A 373 -20.01 -5.66 8.35
CA GLN A 373 -21.13 -4.77 8.69
C GLN A 373 -21.21 -4.60 10.20
N PRO A 374 -21.63 -3.43 10.72
CA PRO A 374 -21.84 -3.23 12.16
C PRO A 374 -22.78 -4.29 12.74
N LYS A 375 -22.51 -4.70 13.98
CA LYS A 375 -23.45 -5.53 14.79
C LYS A 375 -24.63 -4.73 15.27
#